data_365747c99b5cc96987d786e1b4199ab2
#
_entry.id   365747c99b5cc96987d786e1b4199ab2
#
_cell.length_a   1.000
_cell.length_b   1.000
_cell.length_c   1.000
_cell.angle_alpha   90.00
_cell.angle_beta   90.00
_cell.angle_gamma   90.00
#
_symmetry.space_group_name_H-M   'P 1'
#
loop_
_entity.id
_entity.type
_entity.pdbx_description
1 polymer ?
#
loop_
_entity_poly.entity_id
_entity_poly.type
_entity_poly.pdbx_seq_one_letter_code
_entity_poly.pdbx_strand_id
1 'polypeptide(L)'
;MKRGATANAFVLVLLSLLPAVGVHAATVFTGDKIQGIPVISELDVGDLEGGKTHRFMFQGVEMGTGQYWYVPVMVAKGASEGKRLLLVSGVHGDELNPIRMVQKVFEGLDAAKLSGSVIGIIGPSRPGVEHTTRMWPTSNLGVNLVNPNRTWPGVENGNTVERHSWLVMNRLIKGNADVGIDIHTGGTGIDFALFAFVNKDDAEARQLAELFPIDQILLEPGFDGTLEYALVRAGIPAITLEIGGPRSFENDMIDAGVLGARNLMSHYKMLDIPLGQVAKDRQVFVGNKLVDLFAVTGGFTEFLVELNDAVSKGQTLAVQRNAFGDIVHEYIAPVDGRVAIIGTDAVREHGVDIVSILTDSNECGDSGCPYEGEVP
;
A
#
# COMPACT_ATOMS: atom_id res chain seq x y z
N MET A 1 -8.36 84.16 -22.02
CA MET A 1 -8.21 83.07 -21.08
C MET A 1 -8.60 81.78 -21.79
N LYS A 2 -7.60 81.00 -22.27
CA LYS A 2 -7.82 79.68 -22.91
C LYS A 2 -7.37 78.63 -21.93
N ARG A 3 -8.31 77.75 -21.53
CA ARG A 3 -8.01 76.59 -20.71
C ARG A 3 -7.56 75.42 -21.60
N GLY A 4 -6.33 74.94 -21.40
CA GLY A 4 -5.80 73.72 -22.04
C GLY A 4 -6.30 72.50 -21.31
N ALA A 5 -6.86 71.54 -22.06
CA ALA A 5 -7.22 70.22 -21.57
C ALA A 5 -6.03 69.26 -21.77
N THR A 6 -5.52 68.72 -20.69
CA THR A 6 -4.52 67.62 -20.70
C THR A 6 -5.24 66.29 -20.79
N ALA A 7 -5.00 65.55 -21.86
CA ALA A 7 -5.49 64.18 -22.02
C ALA A 7 -4.49 63.21 -21.37
N ASN A 8 -4.94 62.47 -20.35
CA ASN A 8 -4.21 61.36 -19.75
C ASN A 8 -4.43 60.11 -20.62
N ALA A 9 -3.36 59.60 -21.22
CA ALA A 9 -3.37 58.31 -21.90
C ALA A 9 -3.13 57.20 -20.86
N PHE A 10 -4.14 56.36 -20.64
CA PHE A 10 -3.98 55.11 -19.89
C PHE A 10 -3.34 54.08 -20.80
N VAL A 11 -2.11 53.63 -20.47
CA VAL A 11 -1.47 52.49 -21.10
C VAL A 11 -1.96 51.23 -20.37
N LEU A 12 -2.79 50.44 -21.04
CA LEU A 12 -3.23 49.11 -20.56
C LEU A 12 -2.11 48.10 -20.84
N VAL A 13 -1.36 47.69 -19.81
CA VAL A 13 -0.40 46.60 -19.90
C VAL A 13 -1.18 45.28 -19.77
N LEU A 14 -1.39 44.60 -20.91
CA LEU A 14 -1.86 43.21 -20.90
C LEU A 14 -0.71 42.29 -20.42
N LEU A 15 -0.73 41.87 -19.17
CA LEU A 15 0.08 40.75 -18.73
C LEU A 15 -0.54 39.46 -19.31
N SER A 16 0.11 38.88 -20.32
CA SER A 16 -0.17 37.55 -20.78
C SER A 16 0.29 36.54 -19.71
N LEU A 17 -0.64 35.93 -19.00
CA LEU A 17 -0.37 34.75 -18.18
C LEU A 17 -0.02 33.59 -19.12
N LEU A 18 1.28 33.38 -19.33
CA LEU A 18 1.77 32.12 -19.88
C LEU A 18 1.48 31.04 -18.84
N PRO A 19 0.87 29.90 -19.23
CA PRO A 19 0.75 28.77 -18.31
C PRO A 19 2.16 28.37 -17.89
N ALA A 20 2.41 28.26 -16.59
CA ALA A 20 3.63 27.69 -16.06
C ALA A 20 3.70 26.23 -16.57
N VAL A 21 4.50 26.00 -17.60
CA VAL A 21 4.91 24.64 -17.98
C VAL A 21 5.73 24.15 -16.80
N GLY A 22 5.14 23.24 -16.02
CA GLY A 22 5.88 22.56 -14.96
C GLY A 22 7.11 21.92 -15.61
N VAL A 23 8.29 22.31 -15.15
CA VAL A 23 9.53 21.63 -15.52
C VAL A 23 9.44 20.27 -14.83
N HIS A 24 8.97 19.24 -15.56
CA HIS A 24 9.12 17.87 -15.13
C HIS A 24 10.63 17.56 -15.11
N ALA A 25 11.12 17.05 -14.00
CA ALA A 25 12.49 16.56 -13.92
C ALA A 25 12.59 15.33 -14.82
N ALA A 26 13.58 15.27 -15.70
CA ALA A 26 13.81 14.11 -16.55
C ALA A 26 14.26 12.89 -15.69
N THR A 27 14.03 11.67 -16.18
CA THR A 27 14.63 10.47 -15.58
C THR A 27 16.14 10.60 -15.50
N VAL A 28 16.69 10.50 -14.29
CA VAL A 28 18.12 10.70 -14.03
C VAL A 28 18.83 9.35 -13.94
N PHE A 29 19.62 9.02 -14.96
CA PHE A 29 20.48 7.84 -15.00
C PHE A 29 21.81 8.15 -14.31
N THR A 30 22.25 7.26 -13.39
CA THR A 30 23.57 7.39 -12.73
C THR A 30 24.73 7.02 -13.64
N GLY A 31 24.48 6.27 -14.71
CA GLY A 31 25.48 5.68 -15.60
C GLY A 31 25.82 4.23 -15.21
N ASP A 32 25.46 3.79 -14.02
CA ASP A 32 25.70 2.42 -13.54
C ASP A 32 24.67 1.42 -14.07
N LYS A 33 25.04 0.14 -13.97
CA LYS A 33 24.13 -0.99 -14.22
C LYS A 33 24.31 -2.08 -13.17
N ILE A 34 23.21 -2.66 -12.71
CA ILE A 34 23.21 -3.83 -11.83
C ILE A 34 22.58 -4.99 -12.61
N GLN A 35 23.34 -6.06 -12.81
CA GLN A 35 22.92 -7.22 -13.63
C GLN A 35 22.40 -6.82 -15.03
N GLY A 36 23.01 -5.78 -15.62
CA GLY A 36 22.61 -5.25 -16.92
C GLY A 36 21.43 -4.26 -16.90
N ILE A 37 20.75 -4.11 -15.77
CA ILE A 37 19.63 -3.16 -15.57
C ILE A 37 20.20 -1.76 -15.24
N PRO A 38 19.77 -0.69 -15.94
CA PRO A 38 20.24 0.65 -15.66
C PRO A 38 19.81 1.13 -14.28
N VAL A 39 20.71 1.90 -13.63
CA VAL A 39 20.45 2.54 -12.33
C VAL A 39 19.93 3.96 -12.58
N ILE A 40 18.85 4.31 -11.88
CA ILE A 40 18.27 5.67 -11.87
C ILE A 40 18.26 6.23 -10.46
N SER A 41 18.39 7.53 -10.31
CA SER A 41 18.22 8.26 -9.04
C SER A 41 16.92 9.09 -9.01
N GLU A 42 16.24 9.24 -10.14
CA GLU A 42 14.95 9.91 -10.30
C GLU A 42 14.21 9.33 -11.51
N LEU A 43 12.89 9.23 -11.45
CA LEU A 43 12.01 8.75 -12.51
C LEU A 43 11.10 9.89 -12.99
N ASP A 44 11.04 10.09 -14.30
CA ASP A 44 9.93 10.76 -14.98
C ASP A 44 9.35 9.81 -16.03
N VAL A 45 8.14 9.30 -15.77
CA VAL A 45 7.46 8.39 -16.71
C VAL A 45 7.13 9.10 -18.03
N GLY A 46 7.05 10.44 -18.02
CA GLY A 46 6.74 11.24 -19.20
C GLY A 46 7.79 11.14 -20.31
N ASP A 47 9.07 10.98 -19.96
CA ASP A 47 10.18 10.92 -20.92
C ASP A 47 10.53 9.48 -21.39
N LEU A 48 9.86 8.47 -20.85
CA LEU A 48 10.09 7.10 -21.28
C LEU A 48 9.45 6.80 -22.64
N GLU A 49 10.09 5.92 -23.40
CA GLU A 49 9.57 5.48 -24.70
C GLU A 49 8.26 4.73 -24.54
N GLY A 50 7.21 5.16 -25.23
CA GLY A 50 5.88 4.55 -25.19
C GLY A 50 5.81 3.19 -25.88
N GLY A 51 4.80 2.38 -25.53
CA GLY A 51 4.58 1.02 -26.03
C GLY A 51 5.61 -0.01 -25.50
N LYS A 52 6.33 0.30 -24.43
CA LYS A 52 7.41 -0.55 -23.90
C LYS A 52 7.32 -0.72 -22.39
N THR A 53 7.88 -1.85 -21.93
CA THR A 53 8.15 -2.07 -20.52
C THR A 53 9.62 -1.80 -20.22
N HIS A 54 9.87 -0.88 -19.29
CA HIS A 54 11.18 -0.47 -18.81
C HIS A 54 11.46 -1.12 -17.45
N ARG A 55 12.73 -1.38 -17.17
CA ARG A 55 13.21 -1.92 -15.89
C ARG A 55 14.36 -1.06 -15.40
N PHE A 56 14.32 -0.71 -14.13
CA PHE A 56 15.33 0.11 -13.48
C PHE A 56 15.71 -0.46 -12.11
N MET A 57 16.92 -0.13 -11.67
CA MET A 57 17.31 -0.19 -10.26
C MET A 57 17.32 1.23 -9.73
N PHE A 58 16.37 1.58 -8.86
CA PHE A 58 16.36 2.89 -8.23
C PHE A 58 17.38 2.95 -7.10
N GLN A 59 18.22 3.97 -7.12
CA GLN A 59 19.22 4.24 -6.10
C GLN A 59 18.54 4.85 -4.87
N GLY A 60 18.33 4.04 -3.83
CA GLY A 60 17.77 4.45 -2.55
C GLY A 60 18.81 5.07 -1.62
N VAL A 61 18.60 4.91 -0.32
CA VAL A 61 19.50 5.45 0.70
C VAL A 61 20.84 4.70 0.75
N GLU A 62 21.88 5.39 1.18
CA GLU A 62 23.20 4.81 1.43
C GLU A 62 23.17 3.82 2.62
N MET A 63 23.89 2.71 2.48
CA MET A 63 24.21 1.80 3.57
C MET A 63 25.31 2.40 4.44
N GLY A 64 25.50 1.88 5.65
CA GLY A 64 26.56 2.31 6.56
C GLY A 64 27.99 2.19 6.02
N THR A 65 28.19 1.42 4.93
CA THR A 65 29.47 1.24 4.26
C THR A 65 29.63 2.07 2.98
N GLY A 66 28.69 3.00 2.69
CA GLY A 66 28.74 3.91 1.55
C GLY A 66 28.22 3.34 0.22
N GLN A 67 27.71 2.10 0.21
CA GLN A 67 26.97 1.54 -0.90
C GLN A 67 25.50 1.95 -0.81
N TYR A 68 24.69 1.71 -1.87
CA TYR A 68 23.29 2.06 -1.89
C TYR A 68 22.39 0.82 -1.79
N TRP A 69 21.22 0.98 -1.20
CA TRP A 69 20.12 0.06 -1.41
C TRP A 69 19.46 0.34 -2.75
N TYR A 70 19.30 -0.70 -3.56
CA TYR A 70 18.70 -0.57 -4.88
C TYR A 70 17.34 -1.24 -4.92
N VAL A 71 16.32 -0.45 -5.33
CA VAL A 71 14.94 -0.91 -5.42
C VAL A 71 14.61 -1.24 -6.88
N PRO A 72 14.19 -2.47 -7.21
CA PRO A 72 13.71 -2.80 -8.54
C PRO A 72 12.43 -2.03 -8.86
N VAL A 73 12.41 -1.39 -10.03
CA VAL A 73 11.26 -0.64 -10.54
C VAL A 73 10.95 -1.10 -11.96
N MET A 74 9.68 -1.38 -12.22
CA MET A 74 9.17 -1.71 -13.54
C MET A 74 8.19 -0.62 -13.98
N VAL A 75 8.27 -0.19 -15.24
CA VAL A 75 7.33 0.79 -15.82
C VAL A 75 6.86 0.26 -17.16
N ALA A 76 5.57 -0.07 -17.27
CA ALA A 76 4.94 -0.27 -18.56
C ALA A 76 4.38 1.08 -19.02
N LYS A 77 5.08 1.75 -19.95
CA LYS A 77 4.62 3.00 -20.57
C LYS A 77 3.78 2.63 -21.78
N GLY A 78 2.52 3.02 -21.76
CA GLY A 78 1.58 2.80 -22.85
C GLY A 78 1.93 3.55 -24.13
N ALA A 79 1.35 3.12 -25.24
CA ALA A 79 1.50 3.77 -26.53
C ALA A 79 0.71 5.10 -26.63
N SER A 80 -0.25 5.31 -25.76
CA SER A 80 -1.08 6.52 -25.69
C SER A 80 -1.18 7.05 -24.26
N GLU A 81 -1.56 8.31 -24.10
CA GLU A 81 -1.77 8.95 -22.80
C GLU A 81 -2.96 8.32 -22.07
N GLY A 82 -2.93 8.38 -20.74
CA GLY A 82 -3.95 7.84 -19.86
C GLY A 82 -3.54 7.94 -18.39
N LYS A 83 -4.30 7.28 -17.50
CA LYS A 83 -4.00 7.23 -16.05
C LYS A 83 -2.67 6.52 -15.78
N ARG A 84 -2.03 6.89 -14.68
CA ARG A 84 -0.77 6.31 -14.20
C ARG A 84 -1.06 5.55 -12.91
N LEU A 85 -1.08 4.22 -13.01
CA LEU A 85 -1.34 3.30 -11.91
C LEU A 85 -0.03 2.94 -11.20
N LEU A 86 0.04 3.18 -9.90
CA LEU A 86 1.14 2.80 -9.04
C LEU A 86 0.78 1.52 -8.26
N LEU A 87 1.66 0.54 -8.30
CA LEU A 87 1.60 -0.69 -7.50
C LEU A 87 2.87 -0.77 -6.66
N VAL A 88 2.74 -0.69 -5.33
CA VAL A 88 3.87 -0.84 -4.40
C VAL A 88 3.73 -2.14 -3.64
N SER A 89 4.82 -2.91 -3.53
CA SER A 89 4.84 -4.22 -2.88
C SER A 89 6.10 -4.40 -2.03
N GLY A 90 6.00 -5.11 -0.91
CA GLY A 90 7.16 -5.39 -0.05
C GLY A 90 7.67 -4.16 0.70
N VAL A 91 6.77 -3.29 1.14
CA VAL A 91 7.05 -2.26 2.16
C VAL A 91 7.49 -2.96 3.44
N HIS A 92 6.87 -4.08 3.79
CA HIS A 92 7.43 -5.04 4.75
C HIS A 92 8.07 -6.22 4.00
N GLY A 93 9.21 -6.69 4.48
CA GLY A 93 10.02 -7.65 3.73
C GLY A 93 9.59 -9.10 3.85
N ASP A 94 8.77 -9.45 4.82
CA ASP A 94 8.18 -10.78 5.00
C ASP A 94 6.87 -10.99 4.20
N GLU A 95 6.35 -9.95 3.55
CA GLU A 95 5.10 -9.95 2.80
C GLU A 95 5.37 -10.19 1.31
N LEU A 96 5.32 -11.47 0.88
CA LEU A 96 5.84 -11.88 -0.43
C LEU A 96 4.78 -12.00 -1.54
N ASN A 97 3.51 -12.28 -1.20
CA ASN A 97 2.40 -12.30 -2.17
C ASN A 97 2.33 -11.02 -3.01
N PRO A 98 2.43 -9.80 -2.41
CA PRO A 98 2.44 -8.54 -3.12
C PRO A 98 3.53 -8.45 -4.20
N ILE A 99 4.75 -8.91 -3.87
CA ILE A 99 5.87 -8.92 -4.81
C ILE A 99 5.54 -9.78 -6.02
N ARG A 100 5.01 -10.99 -5.79
CA ARG A 100 4.64 -11.90 -6.87
C ARG A 100 3.44 -11.39 -7.67
N MET A 101 2.47 -10.76 -7.02
CA MET A 101 1.34 -10.12 -7.67
C MET A 101 1.81 -9.07 -8.69
N VAL A 102 2.66 -8.12 -8.28
CA VAL A 102 3.20 -7.09 -9.18
C VAL A 102 3.96 -7.73 -10.35
N GLN A 103 4.82 -8.72 -10.10
CA GLN A 103 5.50 -9.45 -11.16
C GLN A 103 4.53 -10.07 -12.17
N LYS A 104 3.46 -10.76 -11.71
CA LYS A 104 2.44 -11.37 -12.57
C LYS A 104 1.66 -10.34 -13.38
N VAL A 105 1.37 -9.16 -12.81
CA VAL A 105 0.74 -8.06 -13.56
C VAL A 105 1.61 -7.70 -14.76
N PHE A 106 2.92 -7.50 -14.56
CA PHE A 106 3.83 -7.15 -15.66
C PHE A 106 4.09 -8.29 -16.64
N GLU A 107 4.07 -9.55 -16.21
CA GLU A 107 4.15 -10.73 -17.09
C GLU A 107 2.96 -10.80 -18.07
N GLY A 108 1.78 -10.37 -17.63
CA GLY A 108 0.55 -10.39 -18.42
C GLY A 108 0.25 -9.10 -19.18
N LEU A 109 1.12 -8.07 -19.13
CA LEU A 109 0.85 -6.76 -19.66
C LEU A 109 1.60 -6.49 -20.98
N ASP A 110 0.84 -6.18 -22.03
CA ASP A 110 1.36 -5.70 -23.31
C ASP A 110 1.32 -4.17 -23.35
N ALA A 111 2.48 -3.54 -23.12
CA ALA A 111 2.58 -2.08 -23.08
C ALA A 111 2.17 -1.41 -24.39
N ALA A 112 2.26 -2.10 -25.54
CA ALA A 112 1.82 -1.53 -26.82
C ALA A 112 0.29 -1.37 -26.91
N LYS A 113 -0.47 -2.07 -26.07
CA LYS A 113 -1.93 -1.98 -25.96
C LYS A 113 -2.42 -1.16 -24.79
N LEU A 114 -1.49 -0.62 -23.99
CA LEU A 114 -1.80 0.16 -22.81
C LEU A 114 -2.00 1.63 -23.15
N SER A 115 -2.96 2.28 -22.49
CA SER A 115 -3.09 3.74 -22.42
C SER A 115 -2.66 4.17 -21.00
N GLY A 116 -1.82 5.22 -20.91
CA GLY A 116 -1.22 5.65 -19.65
C GLY A 116 -0.02 4.81 -19.25
N SER A 117 0.16 4.53 -17.97
CA SER A 117 1.29 3.72 -17.50
C SER A 117 0.99 2.93 -16.23
N VAL A 118 1.67 1.80 -16.06
CA VAL A 118 1.70 1.04 -14.81
C VAL A 118 3.11 1.07 -14.26
N ILE A 119 3.24 1.46 -13.00
CA ILE A 119 4.52 1.56 -12.27
C ILE A 119 4.49 0.52 -11.16
N GLY A 120 5.45 -0.39 -11.14
CA GLY A 120 5.65 -1.37 -10.08
C GLY A 120 6.92 -1.06 -9.28
N ILE A 121 6.77 -0.76 -7.99
CA ILE A 121 7.89 -0.63 -7.05
C ILE A 121 7.95 -1.93 -6.25
N ILE A 122 9.09 -2.65 -6.36
CA ILE A 122 9.20 -4.01 -5.84
C ILE A 122 10.16 -4.04 -4.65
N GLY A 123 9.60 -4.24 -3.45
CA GLY A 123 10.37 -4.39 -2.22
C GLY A 123 11.20 -3.15 -1.87
N PRO A 124 10.60 -1.97 -1.64
CA PRO A 124 11.35 -0.80 -1.20
C PRO A 124 12.10 -1.04 0.11
N SER A 125 11.58 -1.87 1.01
CA SER A 125 12.31 -2.33 2.21
C SER A 125 13.33 -3.40 1.86
N ARG A 126 14.41 -3.03 1.15
CA ARG A 126 15.42 -4.02 0.70
C ARG A 126 16.00 -4.87 1.82
N PRO A 127 16.45 -4.33 2.98
CA PRO A 127 16.94 -5.17 4.07
C PRO A 127 15.86 -6.10 4.64
N GLY A 128 14.61 -5.63 4.70
CA GLY A 128 13.48 -6.46 5.12
C GLY A 128 13.29 -7.65 4.20
N VAL A 129 13.26 -7.43 2.88
CA VAL A 129 13.10 -8.49 1.87
C VAL A 129 14.27 -9.49 1.92
N GLU A 130 15.52 -9.02 2.00
CA GLU A 130 16.71 -9.88 2.05
C GLU A 130 16.71 -10.81 3.28
N HIS A 131 16.14 -10.35 4.40
CA HIS A 131 16.09 -11.13 5.64
C HIS A 131 14.69 -11.71 5.93
N THR A 132 13.73 -11.48 5.04
CA THR A 132 12.33 -11.91 5.20
C THR A 132 11.76 -11.46 6.55
N THR A 133 11.90 -10.17 6.86
CA THR A 133 11.46 -9.54 8.11
C THR A 133 10.57 -8.34 7.85
N ARG A 134 9.59 -8.13 8.73
CA ARG A 134 8.71 -6.96 8.68
C ARG A 134 9.48 -5.66 8.85
N MET A 135 10.41 -5.63 9.80
CA MET A 135 11.11 -4.42 10.23
C MET A 135 12.39 -4.20 9.44
N TRP A 136 12.75 -2.94 9.24
CA TRP A 136 14.03 -2.53 8.69
C TRP A 136 15.07 -2.46 9.81
N PRO A 137 16.13 -3.29 9.81
CA PRO A 137 17.19 -3.22 10.80
C PRO A 137 18.07 -1.98 10.56
N THR A 138 18.39 -1.26 11.64
CA THR A 138 19.29 -0.12 11.62
C THR A 138 20.47 -0.33 12.57
N SER A 139 21.54 0.44 12.41
CA SER A 139 22.68 0.46 13.34
C SER A 139 22.49 1.41 14.53
N ASN A 140 21.32 2.04 14.66
CA ASN A 140 21.05 2.95 15.76
C ASN A 140 20.77 2.15 17.05
N LEU A 141 21.58 2.35 18.08
CA LEU A 141 21.46 1.64 19.36
C LEU A 141 20.14 1.91 20.10
N GLY A 142 19.53 3.07 19.88
CA GLY A 142 18.25 3.43 20.50
C GLY A 142 17.02 2.88 19.73
N VAL A 143 17.14 2.68 18.42
CA VAL A 143 16.06 2.19 17.54
C VAL A 143 16.70 1.30 16.49
N ASN A 144 16.89 0.04 16.82
CA ASN A 144 17.55 -0.93 15.95
C ASN A 144 16.63 -1.60 14.93
N LEU A 145 15.30 -1.49 15.11
CA LEU A 145 14.28 -1.97 14.20
C LEU A 145 13.26 -0.86 13.94
N VAL A 146 13.03 -0.52 12.68
CA VAL A 146 12.07 0.51 12.27
C VAL A 146 11.01 -0.13 11.40
N ASN A 147 9.73 0.13 11.70
CA ASN A 147 8.64 -0.23 10.80
C ASN A 147 8.65 0.73 9.60
N PRO A 148 8.99 0.27 8.39
CA PRO A 148 9.05 1.16 7.23
C PRO A 148 7.69 1.73 6.83
N ASN A 149 6.58 1.06 7.19
CA ASN A 149 5.23 1.60 6.96
C ASN A 149 4.74 2.50 8.12
N ARG A 150 5.68 3.16 8.83
CA ARG A 150 5.47 4.25 9.80
C ARG A 150 6.36 5.44 9.51
N THR A 151 7.00 5.48 8.32
CA THR A 151 7.97 6.52 7.98
C THR A 151 7.58 7.35 6.76
N TRP A 152 6.44 7.09 6.13
CA TRP A 152 5.98 7.83 4.95
C TRP A 152 5.33 9.17 5.32
N PRO A 153 5.51 10.25 4.52
CA PRO A 153 6.19 10.32 3.22
C PRO A 153 7.73 10.42 3.31
N GLY A 154 8.30 10.23 4.48
CA GLY A 154 9.72 10.33 4.75
C GLY A 154 10.20 11.72 5.16
N VAL A 155 11.46 11.80 5.59
CA VAL A 155 12.13 13.04 6.00
C VAL A 155 13.47 13.13 5.28
N GLU A 156 13.74 14.24 4.58
CA GLU A 156 14.93 14.40 3.75
C GLU A 156 16.24 14.20 4.52
N ASN A 157 16.32 14.75 5.73
CA ASN A 157 17.47 14.65 6.63
C ASN A 157 17.13 13.81 7.88
N GLY A 158 16.20 12.85 7.75
CA GLY A 158 15.81 11.92 8.78
C GLY A 158 16.80 10.76 8.97
N ASN A 159 16.40 9.77 9.76
CA ASN A 159 17.16 8.53 9.86
C ASN A 159 17.18 7.77 8.52
N THR A 160 17.92 6.65 8.44
CA THR A 160 18.10 5.87 7.20
C THR A 160 16.76 5.47 6.56
N VAL A 161 15.76 5.04 7.34
CA VAL A 161 14.48 4.57 6.83
C VAL A 161 13.61 5.74 6.38
N GLU A 162 13.53 6.80 7.17
CA GLU A 162 12.83 8.05 6.81
C GLU A 162 13.42 8.69 5.56
N ARG A 163 14.75 8.72 5.45
CA ARG A 163 15.44 9.20 4.26
C ARG A 163 15.12 8.34 3.04
N HIS A 164 15.07 7.01 3.21
CA HIS A 164 14.72 6.10 2.12
C HIS A 164 13.29 6.33 1.63
N SER A 165 12.32 6.40 2.55
CA SER A 165 10.92 6.71 2.25
C SER A 165 10.78 8.05 1.52
N TRP A 166 11.55 9.07 1.96
CA TRP A 166 11.57 10.38 1.29
C TRP A 166 12.08 10.28 -0.16
N LEU A 167 13.16 9.54 -0.41
CA LEU A 167 13.71 9.33 -1.75
C LEU A 167 12.69 8.64 -2.66
N VAL A 168 12.08 7.54 -2.20
CA VAL A 168 11.05 6.81 -2.96
C VAL A 168 9.85 7.72 -3.24
N MET A 169 9.33 8.41 -2.23
CA MET A 169 8.16 9.29 -2.39
C MET A 169 8.44 10.45 -3.36
N ASN A 170 9.57 11.13 -3.22
CA ASN A 170 9.83 12.35 -3.96
C ASN A 170 10.53 12.16 -5.31
N ARG A 171 11.23 11.01 -5.51
CA ARG A 171 12.03 10.74 -6.70
C ARG A 171 11.43 9.64 -7.60
N LEU A 172 10.50 8.81 -7.08
CA LEU A 172 9.82 7.78 -7.87
C LEU A 172 8.32 8.02 -8.00
N ILE A 173 7.64 8.46 -6.94
CA ILE A 173 6.17 8.45 -6.88
C ILE A 173 5.56 9.79 -7.29
N LYS A 174 5.97 10.88 -6.63
CA LYS A 174 5.42 12.21 -6.92
C LYS A 174 5.62 12.61 -8.38
N GLY A 175 4.54 13.08 -9.01
CA GLY A 175 4.56 13.43 -10.43
C GLY A 175 4.41 12.24 -11.38
N ASN A 176 4.50 11.00 -10.91
CA ASN A 176 4.43 9.80 -11.74
C ASN A 176 3.16 8.96 -11.54
N ALA A 177 2.37 9.19 -10.48
CA ALA A 177 1.18 8.40 -10.16
C ALA A 177 -0.08 9.26 -10.08
N ASP A 178 -1.21 8.74 -10.57
CA ASP A 178 -2.54 9.33 -10.47
C ASP A 178 -3.46 8.53 -9.53
N VAL A 179 -3.15 7.26 -9.30
CA VAL A 179 -3.79 6.36 -8.33
C VAL A 179 -2.76 5.35 -7.82
N GLY A 180 -2.90 4.88 -6.58
CA GLY A 180 -1.95 3.99 -5.93
C GLY A 180 -2.58 2.82 -5.20
N ILE A 181 -1.89 1.68 -5.21
CA ILE A 181 -2.22 0.51 -4.39
C ILE A 181 -0.98 0.16 -3.57
N ASP A 182 -1.07 0.29 -2.26
CA ASP A 182 -0.09 -0.22 -1.29
C ASP A 182 -0.47 -1.66 -0.96
N ILE A 183 0.35 -2.64 -1.39
CA ILE A 183 -0.04 -4.04 -1.36
C ILE A 183 0.74 -4.75 -0.26
N HIS A 184 -0.01 -5.37 0.65
CA HIS A 184 0.46 -6.01 1.86
C HIS A 184 -0.07 -7.44 2.01
N THR A 185 0.39 -8.11 3.05
CA THR A 185 -0.20 -9.30 3.67
C THR A 185 -0.15 -9.16 5.18
N GLY A 186 -0.71 -10.09 5.91
CA GLY A 186 -0.35 -10.26 7.31
C GLY A 186 1.17 -10.34 7.48
N GLY A 187 1.68 -9.78 8.58
CA GLY A 187 3.07 -9.98 8.99
C GLY A 187 3.29 -11.37 9.58
N THR A 188 4.57 -11.75 9.82
CA THR A 188 4.88 -13.05 10.45
C THR A 188 4.07 -13.28 11.72
N GLY A 189 3.32 -14.36 11.76
CA GLY A 189 2.46 -14.78 12.87
C GLY A 189 0.98 -14.44 12.71
N ILE A 190 0.57 -13.68 11.69
CA ILE A 190 -0.84 -13.37 11.40
C ILE A 190 -1.17 -13.56 9.92
N ASP A 191 -2.43 -13.78 9.63
CA ASP A 191 -2.97 -13.91 8.29
C ASP A 191 -4.21 -13.02 8.13
N PHE A 192 -4.37 -12.43 6.94
CA PHE A 192 -5.52 -11.61 6.56
C PHE A 192 -6.46 -12.34 5.61
N ALA A 193 -7.74 -12.07 5.73
CA ALA A 193 -8.66 -12.26 4.61
C ALA A 193 -8.20 -11.42 3.39
N LEU A 194 -8.81 -11.64 2.24
CA LEU A 194 -8.65 -10.72 1.10
C LEU A 194 -9.39 -9.43 1.44
N PHE A 195 -8.63 -8.39 1.81
CA PHE A 195 -9.11 -7.25 2.59
C PHE A 195 -8.55 -5.92 2.06
N ALA A 196 -9.28 -4.83 2.26
CA ALA A 196 -8.76 -3.49 1.97
C ALA A 196 -9.01 -2.51 3.11
N PHE A 197 -7.99 -1.70 3.44
CA PHE A 197 -8.13 -0.46 4.19
C PHE A 197 -8.40 0.68 3.21
N VAL A 198 -9.39 1.48 3.52
CA VAL A 198 -9.88 2.56 2.63
C VAL A 198 -10.11 3.82 3.44
N ASN A 199 -9.51 4.92 3.02
CA ASN A 199 -9.84 6.21 3.61
C ASN A 199 -11.32 6.53 3.37
N LYS A 200 -12.09 6.63 4.47
CA LYS A 200 -13.56 6.80 4.44
C LYS A 200 -14.03 8.10 3.76
N ASP A 201 -13.16 9.12 3.73
CA ASP A 201 -13.46 10.45 3.17
C ASP A 201 -13.05 10.54 1.69
N ASP A 202 -12.45 9.47 1.11
CA ASP A 202 -12.03 9.40 -0.29
C ASP A 202 -12.94 8.44 -1.10
N ALA A 203 -13.88 9.03 -1.85
CA ALA A 203 -14.81 8.26 -2.68
C ALA A 203 -14.12 7.50 -3.84
N GLU A 204 -13.00 8.03 -4.38
CA GLU A 204 -12.23 7.36 -5.41
C GLU A 204 -11.49 6.15 -4.81
N ALA A 205 -10.89 6.27 -3.61
CA ALA A 205 -10.27 5.16 -2.90
C ALA A 205 -11.26 4.01 -2.65
N ARG A 206 -12.50 4.33 -2.23
CA ARG A 206 -13.53 3.32 -2.10
C ARG A 206 -13.81 2.58 -3.41
N GLN A 207 -13.92 3.31 -4.51
CA GLN A 207 -14.11 2.71 -5.83
C GLN A 207 -12.94 1.82 -6.25
N LEU A 208 -11.70 2.22 -5.90
CA LEU A 208 -10.52 1.37 -6.14
C LEU A 208 -10.66 0.02 -5.44
N ALA A 209 -11.03 0.01 -4.16
CA ALA A 209 -11.21 -1.23 -3.39
C ALA A 209 -12.33 -2.11 -3.98
N GLU A 210 -13.46 -1.52 -4.37
CA GLU A 210 -14.60 -2.23 -4.92
C GLU A 210 -14.30 -2.93 -6.27
N LEU A 211 -13.23 -2.52 -6.98
CA LEU A 211 -12.78 -3.16 -8.23
C LEU A 211 -11.95 -4.44 -8.00
N PHE A 212 -11.49 -4.68 -6.77
CA PHE A 212 -10.86 -5.96 -6.41
C PHE A 212 -11.92 -6.99 -6.00
N PRO A 213 -11.68 -8.29 -6.23
CA PRO A 213 -12.58 -9.35 -5.76
C PRO A 213 -12.33 -9.65 -4.26
N ILE A 214 -12.45 -8.65 -3.41
CA ILE A 214 -12.16 -8.72 -1.97
C ILE A 214 -13.36 -9.16 -1.14
N ASP A 215 -13.07 -9.69 0.04
CA ASP A 215 -14.08 -10.22 0.96
C ASP A 215 -14.52 -9.18 1.99
N GLN A 216 -13.62 -8.26 2.36
CA GLN A 216 -13.89 -7.28 3.42
C GLN A 216 -13.24 -5.92 3.09
N ILE A 217 -13.92 -4.84 3.51
CA ILE A 217 -13.43 -3.45 3.42
C ILE A 217 -13.58 -2.79 4.79
N LEU A 218 -12.50 -2.24 5.32
CA LEU A 218 -12.53 -1.32 6.46
C LEU A 218 -12.51 0.12 5.96
N LEU A 219 -13.53 0.90 6.35
CA LEU A 219 -13.58 2.34 6.14
C LEU A 219 -12.99 3.05 7.37
N GLU A 220 -11.84 3.68 7.22
CA GLU A 220 -11.11 4.34 8.31
C GLU A 220 -10.57 5.71 7.92
N PRO A 221 -10.15 6.55 8.88
CA PRO A 221 -9.58 7.87 8.57
C PRO A 221 -8.15 7.82 7.95
N GLY A 222 -7.53 6.64 7.89
CA GLY A 222 -6.12 6.45 7.54
C GLY A 222 -5.17 6.59 8.74
N PHE A 223 -3.98 6.04 8.63
CA PHE A 223 -2.98 6.02 9.70
C PHE A 223 -1.71 6.77 9.28
N ASP A 224 -1.34 7.79 10.05
CA ASP A 224 -0.16 8.63 9.75
C ASP A 224 1.13 7.79 9.73
N GLY A 225 1.97 8.06 8.73
CA GLY A 225 3.21 7.32 8.50
C GLY A 225 3.07 6.10 7.59
N THR A 226 1.86 5.68 7.20
CA THR A 226 1.66 4.64 6.18
C THR A 226 1.82 5.20 4.77
N LEU A 227 2.19 4.34 3.82
CA LEU A 227 2.33 4.76 2.42
C LEU A 227 0.98 5.18 1.82
N GLU A 228 -0.07 4.40 2.05
CA GLU A 228 -1.43 4.73 1.59
C GLU A 228 -1.84 6.13 2.04
N TYR A 229 -1.75 6.42 3.35
CA TYR A 229 -2.10 7.72 3.90
C TYR A 229 -1.25 8.87 3.32
N ALA A 230 0.06 8.63 3.11
CA ALA A 230 0.95 9.60 2.49
C ALA A 230 0.58 9.88 1.03
N LEU A 231 0.12 8.87 0.26
CA LEU A 231 -0.39 9.03 -1.10
C LEU A 231 -1.68 9.87 -1.12
N VAL A 232 -2.66 9.53 -0.27
CA VAL A 232 -3.91 10.29 -0.14
C VAL A 232 -3.63 11.75 0.25
N ARG A 233 -2.72 11.98 1.19
CA ARG A 233 -2.29 13.34 1.59
C ARG A 233 -1.58 14.09 0.47
N ALA A 234 -0.97 13.39 -0.47
CA ALA A 234 -0.35 13.98 -1.67
C ALA A 234 -1.36 14.19 -2.82
N GLY A 235 -2.64 13.90 -2.62
CA GLY A 235 -3.70 14.01 -3.64
C GLY A 235 -3.73 12.86 -4.64
N ILE A 236 -3.16 11.71 -4.27
CA ILE A 236 -3.16 10.47 -5.05
C ILE A 236 -4.13 9.50 -4.35
N PRO A 237 -5.35 9.27 -4.86
CA PRO A 237 -6.27 8.28 -4.33
C PRO A 237 -5.59 6.92 -4.20
N ALA A 238 -5.67 6.29 -3.03
CA ALA A 238 -4.97 5.05 -2.75
C ALA A 238 -5.73 4.18 -1.74
N ILE A 239 -5.42 2.89 -1.75
CA ILE A 239 -5.86 1.91 -0.76
C ILE A 239 -4.67 1.07 -0.29
N THR A 240 -4.77 0.53 0.92
CA THR A 240 -3.97 -0.63 1.31
C THR A 240 -4.78 -1.89 1.00
N LEU A 241 -4.16 -2.82 0.26
CA LEU A 241 -4.72 -4.11 -0.12
C LEU A 241 -3.97 -5.22 0.61
N GLU A 242 -4.67 -6.01 1.41
CA GLU A 242 -4.12 -7.18 2.12
C GLU A 242 -4.47 -8.47 1.35
N ILE A 243 -3.46 -9.25 0.97
CA ILE A 243 -3.62 -10.47 0.17
C ILE A 243 -3.00 -11.69 0.85
N GLY A 244 -3.61 -12.13 1.97
CA GLY A 244 -3.25 -13.36 2.68
C GLY A 244 -2.12 -13.20 3.69
N GLY A 245 -1.32 -14.26 3.87
CA GLY A 245 -0.30 -14.40 4.89
C GLY A 245 1.15 -14.17 4.41
N PRO A 246 2.09 -14.14 5.36
CA PRO A 246 3.49 -13.81 5.10
C PRO A 246 4.30 -15.02 4.59
N ARG A 247 5.50 -14.75 4.05
CA ARG A 247 6.62 -15.67 3.82
C ARG A 247 6.36 -16.83 2.84
N SER A 248 5.20 -16.90 2.22
CA SER A 248 4.82 -17.89 1.20
C SER A 248 4.17 -17.24 0.00
N PHE A 249 3.96 -18.02 -1.07
CA PHE A 249 3.13 -17.60 -2.20
C PHE A 249 1.80 -18.34 -2.15
N GLU A 250 0.73 -17.58 -2.00
CA GLU A 250 -0.65 -18.05 -2.03
C GLU A 250 -1.27 -17.66 -3.37
N ASN A 251 -1.30 -18.63 -4.30
CA ASN A 251 -1.66 -18.33 -5.69
C ASN A 251 -3.07 -17.73 -5.82
N ASP A 252 -4.04 -18.18 -5.04
CA ASP A 252 -5.42 -17.69 -5.10
C ASP A 252 -5.50 -16.20 -4.68
N MET A 253 -4.76 -15.82 -3.64
CA MET A 253 -4.66 -14.42 -3.18
C MET A 253 -3.92 -13.55 -4.19
N ILE A 254 -2.81 -14.05 -4.72
CA ILE A 254 -2.05 -13.38 -5.78
C ILE A 254 -2.89 -13.16 -7.03
N ASP A 255 -3.62 -14.18 -7.49
CA ASP A 255 -4.44 -14.13 -8.70
C ASP A 255 -5.65 -13.20 -8.53
N ALA A 256 -6.24 -13.16 -7.34
CA ALA A 256 -7.28 -12.19 -6.99
C ALA A 256 -6.75 -10.75 -7.06
N GLY A 257 -5.57 -10.49 -6.52
CA GLY A 257 -4.91 -9.19 -6.62
C GLY A 257 -4.60 -8.80 -8.07
N VAL A 258 -4.06 -9.72 -8.88
CA VAL A 258 -3.81 -9.50 -10.33
C VAL A 258 -5.11 -9.17 -11.07
N LEU A 259 -6.21 -9.87 -10.75
CA LEU A 259 -7.52 -9.61 -11.34
C LEU A 259 -8.01 -8.20 -11.00
N GLY A 260 -7.89 -7.78 -9.72
CA GLY A 260 -8.24 -6.43 -9.30
C GLY A 260 -7.42 -5.35 -10.01
N ALA A 261 -6.11 -5.53 -10.15
CA ALA A 261 -5.27 -4.60 -10.92
C ALA A 261 -5.70 -4.51 -12.40
N ARG A 262 -6.11 -5.62 -13.01
CA ARG A 262 -6.68 -5.65 -14.38
C ARG A 262 -8.03 -4.93 -14.44
N ASN A 263 -8.87 -5.09 -13.43
CA ASN A 263 -10.14 -4.36 -13.32
C ASN A 263 -9.92 -2.85 -13.21
N LEU A 264 -8.93 -2.40 -12.43
CA LEU A 264 -8.53 -0.99 -12.39
C LEU A 264 -8.11 -0.48 -13.78
N MET A 265 -7.26 -1.22 -14.48
CA MET A 265 -6.84 -0.85 -15.84
C MET A 265 -8.02 -0.80 -16.82
N SER A 266 -9.00 -1.70 -16.69
CA SER A 266 -10.24 -1.68 -17.47
C SER A 266 -11.09 -0.45 -17.13
N HIS A 267 -11.32 -0.21 -15.83
CA HIS A 267 -12.13 0.91 -15.32
C HIS A 267 -11.60 2.27 -15.82
N TYR A 268 -10.30 2.48 -15.73
CA TYR A 268 -9.64 3.71 -16.20
C TYR A 268 -9.39 3.72 -17.72
N LYS A 269 -9.91 2.74 -18.46
CA LYS A 269 -9.72 2.60 -19.92
C LYS A 269 -8.24 2.56 -20.32
N MET A 270 -7.40 2.05 -19.43
CA MET A 270 -6.00 1.79 -19.73
C MET A 270 -5.84 0.56 -20.63
N LEU A 271 -6.73 -0.43 -20.48
CA LEU A 271 -6.85 -1.61 -21.34
C LEU A 271 -8.29 -1.77 -21.82
N ASP A 272 -8.46 -2.16 -23.06
CA ASP A 272 -9.77 -2.53 -23.63
C ASP A 272 -10.07 -4.01 -23.33
N ILE A 273 -10.45 -4.27 -22.09
CA ILE A 273 -10.80 -5.60 -21.57
C ILE A 273 -12.08 -5.50 -20.71
N PRO A 274 -12.91 -6.55 -20.64
CA PRO A 274 -14.05 -6.56 -19.74
C PRO A 274 -13.60 -6.60 -18.28
N LEU A 275 -14.44 -6.09 -17.38
CA LEU A 275 -14.27 -6.30 -15.93
C LEU A 275 -14.43 -7.79 -15.62
N GLY A 276 -13.56 -8.31 -14.77
CA GLY A 276 -13.71 -9.61 -14.15
C GLY A 276 -14.53 -9.53 -12.86
N GLN A 277 -14.38 -10.53 -11.98
CA GLN A 277 -15.02 -10.55 -10.67
C GLN A 277 -14.55 -9.34 -9.83
N VAL A 278 -15.47 -8.73 -9.10
CA VAL A 278 -15.25 -7.55 -8.24
C VAL A 278 -15.85 -7.80 -6.85
N ALA A 279 -15.66 -6.89 -5.91
CA ALA A 279 -16.08 -7.03 -4.50
C ALA A 279 -17.56 -7.44 -4.33
N LYS A 280 -18.47 -6.82 -5.08
CA LYS A 280 -19.91 -7.13 -5.01
C LYS A 280 -20.24 -8.59 -5.37
N ASP A 281 -19.44 -9.21 -6.25
CA ASP A 281 -19.66 -10.59 -6.68
C ASP A 281 -19.24 -11.60 -5.60
N ARG A 282 -18.47 -11.14 -4.58
CA ARG A 282 -18.05 -11.90 -3.41
C ARG A 282 -18.89 -11.62 -2.16
N GLN A 283 -19.93 -10.82 -2.26
CA GLN A 283 -20.76 -10.40 -1.12
C GLN A 283 -19.89 -9.72 -0.03
N VAL A 284 -19.06 -8.77 -0.47
CA VAL A 284 -18.11 -8.05 0.39
C VAL A 284 -18.78 -7.53 1.66
N PHE A 285 -18.12 -7.75 2.81
CA PHE A 285 -18.52 -7.15 4.07
C PHE A 285 -17.79 -5.82 4.27
N VAL A 286 -18.54 -4.75 4.50
CA VAL A 286 -17.99 -3.41 4.75
C VAL A 286 -18.22 -3.06 6.21
N GLY A 287 -17.15 -2.72 6.90
CA GLY A 287 -17.19 -2.28 8.30
C GLY A 287 -16.41 -0.98 8.49
N ASN A 288 -16.49 -0.45 9.70
CA ASN A 288 -15.84 0.80 10.08
C ASN A 288 -14.96 0.68 11.34
N LYS A 289 -14.85 -0.54 11.89
CA LYS A 289 -14.03 -0.82 13.09
C LYS A 289 -13.46 -2.24 13.05
N LEU A 290 -12.16 -2.36 13.33
CA LEU A 290 -11.55 -3.62 13.75
C LEU A 290 -11.61 -3.70 15.28
N VAL A 291 -11.97 -4.87 15.78
CA VAL A 291 -11.95 -5.19 17.21
C VAL A 291 -10.96 -6.33 17.42
N ASP A 292 -9.80 -5.96 17.98
CA ASP A 292 -8.68 -6.87 18.15
C ASP A 292 -8.75 -7.61 19.48
N LEU A 293 -8.49 -8.91 19.46
CA LEU A 293 -8.31 -9.75 20.63
C LEU A 293 -6.86 -10.19 20.71
N PHE A 294 -6.20 -9.84 21.81
CA PHE A 294 -4.82 -10.19 22.08
C PHE A 294 -4.74 -11.30 23.12
N ALA A 295 -3.68 -12.10 23.06
CA ALA A 295 -3.41 -13.12 24.06
C ALA A 295 -3.22 -12.50 25.45
N VAL A 296 -3.99 -12.96 26.42
CA VAL A 296 -3.93 -12.50 27.83
C VAL A 296 -3.09 -13.42 28.72
N THR A 297 -2.57 -14.49 28.15
CA THR A 297 -1.67 -15.45 28.81
C THR A 297 -0.79 -16.13 27.78
N GLY A 298 0.26 -16.82 28.20
CA GLY A 298 1.05 -17.69 27.33
C GLY A 298 0.42 -19.09 27.20
N GLY A 299 0.58 -19.72 26.03
CA GLY A 299 0.09 -21.08 25.83
C GLY A 299 -0.01 -21.51 24.36
N PHE A 300 -0.59 -22.69 24.17
CA PHE A 300 -0.89 -23.26 22.87
C PHE A 300 -2.31 -22.87 22.48
N THR A 301 -2.45 -22.15 21.38
CA THR A 301 -3.72 -21.62 20.92
C THR A 301 -4.32 -22.52 19.85
N GLU A 302 -5.57 -22.90 20.03
CA GLU A 302 -6.39 -23.62 19.07
C GLU A 302 -7.49 -22.65 18.59
N PHE A 303 -7.47 -22.30 17.29
CA PHE A 303 -8.46 -21.43 16.68
C PHE A 303 -9.70 -22.25 16.32
N LEU A 304 -10.89 -21.72 16.62
CA LEU A 304 -12.20 -22.35 16.38
C LEU A 304 -12.98 -21.66 15.26
N VAL A 305 -12.35 -20.67 14.62
CA VAL A 305 -12.87 -19.89 13.50
C VAL A 305 -11.81 -19.81 12.41
N GLU A 306 -12.25 -19.49 11.20
CA GLU A 306 -11.41 -19.25 10.03
C GLU A 306 -11.60 -17.82 9.54
N LEU A 307 -10.69 -17.35 8.66
CA LEU A 307 -10.85 -16.06 7.98
C LEU A 307 -12.18 -16.01 7.21
N ASN A 308 -12.83 -14.86 7.26
CA ASN A 308 -14.15 -14.60 6.68
C ASN A 308 -15.35 -15.23 7.40
N ASP A 309 -15.15 -15.99 8.48
CA ASP A 309 -16.27 -16.48 9.26
C ASP A 309 -17.09 -15.33 9.83
N ALA A 310 -18.42 -15.43 9.70
CA ALA A 310 -19.33 -14.58 10.44
C ALA A 310 -19.39 -15.04 11.88
N VAL A 311 -19.18 -14.13 12.82
CA VAL A 311 -19.17 -14.42 14.27
C VAL A 311 -20.21 -13.57 14.99
N SER A 312 -20.76 -14.15 16.07
CA SER A 312 -21.72 -13.49 16.95
C SER A 312 -21.09 -13.16 18.29
N LYS A 313 -21.49 -12.05 18.89
CA LYS A 313 -21.11 -11.69 20.26
C LYS A 313 -21.38 -12.86 21.23
N GLY A 314 -20.36 -13.22 22.00
CA GLY A 314 -20.42 -14.35 22.93
C GLY A 314 -19.95 -15.69 22.34
N GLN A 315 -19.65 -15.78 21.05
CA GLN A 315 -19.08 -16.98 20.43
C GLN A 315 -17.62 -17.16 20.85
N THR A 316 -17.22 -18.39 21.18
CA THR A 316 -15.81 -18.74 21.42
C THR A 316 -15.07 -18.78 20.08
N LEU A 317 -13.97 -18.04 19.96
CA LEU A 317 -13.16 -17.90 18.75
C LEU A 317 -11.88 -18.75 18.81
N ALA A 318 -11.29 -18.84 20.00
CA ALA A 318 -10.10 -19.63 20.24
C ALA A 318 -10.02 -20.09 21.70
N VAL A 319 -9.27 -21.15 21.94
CA VAL A 319 -8.93 -21.63 23.30
C VAL A 319 -7.41 -21.67 23.43
N GLN A 320 -6.91 -21.30 24.60
CA GLN A 320 -5.49 -21.39 24.91
C GLN A 320 -5.25 -22.41 26.02
N ARG A 321 -4.25 -23.27 25.81
CA ARG A 321 -3.93 -24.39 26.71
C ARG A 321 -2.53 -24.27 27.26
N ASN A 322 -2.32 -24.74 28.48
CA ASN A 322 -1.00 -24.88 29.07
C ASN A 322 -0.24 -26.09 28.48
N ALA A 323 0.98 -26.33 28.96
CA ALA A 323 1.82 -27.44 28.53
C ALA A 323 1.23 -28.84 28.88
N PHE A 324 0.22 -28.93 29.75
CA PHE A 324 -0.45 -30.14 30.13
C PHE A 324 -1.77 -30.39 29.39
N GLY A 325 -2.18 -29.41 28.51
CA GLY A 325 -3.40 -29.48 27.74
C GLY A 325 -4.62 -28.88 28.44
N ASP A 326 -4.49 -28.38 29.68
CA ASP A 326 -5.59 -27.73 30.38
C ASP A 326 -5.91 -26.38 29.72
N ILE A 327 -7.19 -26.05 29.56
CA ILE A 327 -7.62 -24.73 29.07
C ILE A 327 -7.29 -23.72 30.15
N VAL A 328 -6.51 -22.69 29.75
CA VAL A 328 -6.11 -21.55 30.61
C VAL A 328 -6.86 -20.29 30.25
N HIS A 329 -7.36 -20.18 29.01
CA HIS A 329 -8.18 -19.06 28.56
C HIS A 329 -9.06 -19.43 27.36
N GLU A 330 -10.25 -18.80 27.27
CA GLU A 330 -11.15 -18.84 26.13
C GLU A 330 -11.35 -17.42 25.59
N TYR A 331 -11.13 -17.22 24.30
CA TYR A 331 -11.31 -15.94 23.62
C TYR A 331 -12.70 -15.85 23.05
N ILE A 332 -13.49 -14.91 23.54
CA ILE A 332 -14.92 -14.74 23.23
C ILE A 332 -15.10 -13.49 22.37
N ALA A 333 -15.88 -13.60 21.28
CA ALA A 333 -16.23 -12.45 20.44
C ALA A 333 -16.95 -11.35 21.25
N PRO A 334 -16.42 -10.15 21.34
CA PRO A 334 -17.07 -9.05 22.06
C PRO A 334 -18.18 -8.37 21.25
N VAL A 335 -18.19 -8.58 19.94
CA VAL A 335 -19.13 -7.98 18.97
C VAL A 335 -19.56 -9.01 17.93
N ASP A 336 -20.64 -8.69 17.21
CA ASP A 336 -20.98 -9.36 15.96
C ASP A 336 -20.10 -8.80 14.83
N GLY A 337 -19.73 -9.64 13.86
CA GLY A 337 -18.91 -9.19 12.74
C GLY A 337 -18.36 -10.32 11.90
N ARG A 338 -17.23 -10.08 11.25
CA ARG A 338 -16.54 -11.05 10.40
C ARG A 338 -15.05 -11.12 10.75
N VAL A 339 -14.50 -12.32 10.83
CA VAL A 339 -13.07 -12.52 11.10
C VAL A 339 -12.25 -11.97 9.94
N ALA A 340 -11.46 -10.93 10.20
CA ALA A 340 -10.61 -10.26 9.22
C ALA A 340 -9.15 -10.69 9.31
N ILE A 341 -8.66 -10.91 10.54
CA ILE A 341 -7.29 -11.29 10.83
C ILE A 341 -7.32 -12.48 11.79
N ILE A 342 -6.40 -13.41 11.59
CA ILE A 342 -6.23 -14.57 12.48
C ILE A 342 -4.76 -14.83 12.78
N GLY A 343 -4.44 -15.23 13.99
CA GLY A 343 -3.11 -15.69 14.34
C GLY A 343 -2.78 -17.03 13.67
N THR A 344 -1.55 -17.19 13.20
CA THR A 344 -1.11 -18.43 12.51
C THR A 344 -0.24 -19.33 13.36
N ASP A 345 0.51 -18.76 14.34
CA ASP A 345 1.35 -19.56 15.22
C ASP A 345 0.54 -20.19 16.35
N ALA A 346 0.74 -21.48 16.58
CA ALA A 346 0.05 -22.19 17.65
C ALA A 346 0.52 -21.74 19.06
N VAL A 347 1.76 -21.29 19.21
CA VAL A 347 2.28 -20.78 20.48
C VAL A 347 2.10 -19.26 20.50
N ARG A 348 1.37 -18.76 21.49
CA ARG A 348 1.12 -17.34 21.69
C ARG A 348 1.53 -16.91 23.07
N GLU A 349 2.26 -15.80 23.17
CA GLU A 349 2.57 -15.15 24.42
C GLU A 349 1.64 -13.97 24.68
N HIS A 350 1.67 -13.42 25.88
CA HIS A 350 0.83 -12.27 26.26
C HIS A 350 1.06 -11.08 25.32
N GLY A 351 -0.02 -10.46 24.83
CA GLY A 351 -0.02 -9.29 23.97
C GLY A 351 0.08 -9.56 22.46
N VAL A 352 0.19 -10.84 22.07
CA VAL A 352 0.22 -11.21 20.63
C VAL A 352 -1.21 -11.39 20.10
N ASP A 353 -1.43 -11.04 18.83
CA ASP A 353 -2.74 -11.12 18.16
C ASP A 353 -3.34 -12.54 18.20
N ILE A 354 -4.64 -12.64 18.48
CA ILE A 354 -5.43 -13.85 18.39
C ILE A 354 -6.35 -13.78 17.18
N VAL A 355 -7.33 -12.86 17.20
CA VAL A 355 -8.32 -12.67 16.13
C VAL A 355 -8.70 -11.20 16.10
N SER A 356 -8.84 -10.63 14.90
CA SER A 356 -9.49 -9.33 14.71
C SER A 356 -10.81 -9.49 13.97
N ILE A 357 -11.85 -8.85 14.48
CA ILE A 357 -13.20 -8.88 13.93
C ILE A 357 -13.50 -7.53 13.27
N LEU A 358 -13.80 -7.56 11.98
CA LEU A 358 -14.38 -6.39 11.32
C LEU A 358 -15.86 -6.29 11.67
N THR A 359 -16.28 -5.12 12.16
CA THR A 359 -17.68 -4.83 12.51
C THR A 359 -18.12 -3.49 11.92
N ASP A 360 -19.43 -3.35 11.72
CA ASP A 360 -20.05 -2.07 11.40
C ASP A 360 -20.71 -1.52 12.68
N SER A 361 -20.02 -0.58 13.33
CA SER A 361 -20.41 -0.06 14.64
C SER A 361 -21.02 1.32 14.51
N ASN A 362 -22.27 1.49 14.97
CA ASN A 362 -22.91 2.80 15.10
C ASN A 362 -22.28 3.69 16.20
N GLU A 363 -21.39 3.15 17.03
CA GLU A 363 -20.64 3.90 18.06
C GLU A 363 -19.52 4.74 17.45
N CYS A 364 -19.09 4.39 16.25
CA CYS A 364 -18.15 5.18 15.48
C CYS A 364 -18.96 6.19 14.66
N GLY A 365 -19.09 7.41 15.15
CA GLY A 365 -19.76 8.50 14.41
C GLY A 365 -19.18 8.70 13.00
N ASP A 366 -19.69 9.68 12.23
CA ASP A 366 -19.25 10.00 10.86
C ASP A 366 -17.73 10.24 10.71
N SER A 367 -17.01 10.40 11.83
CA SER A 367 -15.55 10.53 11.88
C SER A 367 -14.78 9.20 11.88
N GLY A 368 -15.47 8.03 11.81
CA GLY A 368 -14.87 6.71 11.96
C GLY A 368 -14.45 6.42 13.41
N CYS A 369 -14.19 5.17 13.74
CA CYS A 369 -13.51 4.82 14.99
C CYS A 369 -12.02 5.10 14.82
N PRO A 370 -11.37 5.78 15.79
CA PRO A 370 -9.92 5.78 15.82
C PRO A 370 -9.42 4.32 15.95
N TYR A 371 -8.35 4.02 15.25
CA TYR A 371 -7.63 2.76 15.44
C TYR A 371 -7.12 2.74 16.90
N GLU A 372 -7.71 1.91 17.75
CA GLU A 372 -7.31 1.77 19.15
C GLU A 372 -6.21 0.69 19.35
N GLY A 373 -5.62 0.20 18.27
CA GLY A 373 -4.48 -0.70 18.34
C GLY A 373 -3.17 0.09 18.44
N GLU A 374 -2.54 0.16 19.60
CA GLU A 374 -1.08 0.34 19.66
C GLU A 374 -0.50 -0.93 19.01
N VAL A 375 -0.08 -0.83 17.77
CA VAL A 375 0.74 -1.89 17.14
C VAL A 375 2.10 -1.83 17.84
N PRO A 376 2.52 -2.88 18.53
CA PRO A 376 3.82 -2.91 19.22
C PRO A 376 5.01 -2.74 18.27
#